data_03c6a581ed58d933f20303f0d722be35
#
_entry.id   03c6a581ed58d933f20303f0d722be35
#
_cell.length_a   1.000
_cell.length_b   1.000
_cell.length_c   1.000
_cell.angle_alpha   90.00
_cell.angle_beta   90.00
_cell.angle_gamma   90.00
#
_symmetry.space_group_name_H-M   'P 1'
#
loop_
_entity.id
_entity.type
_entity.pdbx_description
1 polymer ?
#
loop_
_entity_poly.entity_id
_entity_poly.type
_entity_poly.pdbx_seq_one_letter_code
_entity_poly.pdbx_strand_id
1 'polypeptide(L)'
;MRISAKADYALRACVELAAAGGVGPVKGERVAQAQEIPLKFLENILGDLRQDGLIRSQRGVEGGYWLARPAEEITLAQVIRAVDGPLANVRGVRPENLEYAGSSLPLRDVWIAVRASLRLVLEEVTLADVAGGKLPATVRDLVADPEAWAPHP
;
A
#
# COMPACT_ATOMS: atom_id res chain seq x y z
N MET A 1 1.91 5.38 15.00
CA MET A 1 1.77 5.38 13.53
C MET A 1 0.75 4.33 13.12
N ARG A 2 -0.08 4.62 12.14
CA ARG A 2 -1.15 3.70 11.72
C ARG A 2 -1.12 3.48 10.23
N ILE A 3 -1.37 2.24 9.81
CA ILE A 3 -1.81 1.94 8.45
C ILE A 3 -3.33 2.16 8.43
N SER A 4 -3.82 3.02 7.55
CA SER A 4 -5.25 3.30 7.47
C SER A 4 -6.04 2.09 6.96
N ALA A 5 -7.31 2.00 7.32
CA ALA A 5 -8.19 0.97 6.73
C ALA A 5 -8.27 1.12 5.21
N LYS A 6 -8.24 2.35 4.70
CA LYS A 6 -8.23 2.63 3.27
C LYS A 6 -6.99 2.06 2.57
N ALA A 7 -5.80 2.26 3.15
CA ALA A 7 -4.56 1.71 2.62
C ALA A 7 -4.56 0.18 2.65
N ASP A 8 -5.01 -0.43 3.75
CA ASP A 8 -5.12 -1.87 3.87
C ASP A 8 -6.08 -2.46 2.82
N TYR A 9 -7.24 -1.86 2.65
CA TYR A 9 -8.20 -2.26 1.62
C TYR A 9 -7.64 -2.10 0.21
N ALA A 10 -6.95 -0.99 -0.07
CA ALA A 10 -6.32 -0.75 -1.37
C ALA A 10 -5.26 -1.80 -1.69
N LEU A 11 -4.42 -2.13 -0.73
CA LEU A 11 -3.41 -3.19 -0.88
C LEU A 11 -4.07 -4.55 -1.14
N ARG A 12 -5.07 -4.92 -0.36
CA ARG A 12 -5.79 -6.19 -0.55
C ARG A 12 -6.45 -6.26 -1.93
N ALA A 13 -7.07 -5.17 -2.37
CA ALA A 13 -7.68 -5.10 -3.70
C ALA A 13 -6.64 -5.28 -4.81
N CYS A 14 -5.52 -4.56 -4.73
CA CYS A 14 -4.44 -4.68 -5.71
C CYS A 14 -3.81 -6.08 -5.74
N VAL A 15 -3.67 -6.72 -4.58
CA VAL A 15 -3.18 -8.10 -4.49
C VAL A 15 -4.14 -9.07 -5.18
N GLU A 16 -5.46 -8.90 -5.02
CA GLU A 16 -6.45 -9.70 -5.75
C GLU A 16 -6.32 -9.53 -7.26
N LEU A 17 -6.14 -8.29 -7.74
CA LEU A 17 -5.92 -8.04 -9.16
C LEU A 17 -4.61 -8.67 -9.65
N ALA A 18 -3.56 -8.64 -8.84
CA ALA A 18 -2.29 -9.30 -9.14
C ALA A 18 -2.46 -10.82 -9.24
N ALA A 19 -3.18 -11.42 -8.29
CA ALA A 19 -3.44 -12.86 -8.26
C ALA A 19 -4.28 -13.33 -9.46
N ALA A 20 -5.11 -12.47 -10.03
CA ALA A 20 -5.87 -12.77 -11.24
C ALA A 20 -4.99 -12.90 -12.50
N GLY A 21 -3.73 -12.46 -12.44
CA GLY A 21 -2.74 -12.69 -13.50
C GLY A 21 -2.98 -11.98 -14.81
N GLY A 22 -3.81 -10.96 -14.85
CA GLY A 22 -4.08 -10.19 -16.08
C GLY A 22 -4.96 -10.93 -17.10
N VAL A 23 -5.67 -11.97 -16.69
CA VAL A 23 -6.56 -12.77 -17.56
C VAL A 23 -7.92 -12.07 -17.78
N GLY A 24 -7.89 -10.78 -18.00
CA GLY A 24 -9.07 -9.98 -18.22
C GLY A 24 -9.53 -9.21 -16.98
N PRO A 25 -10.59 -8.38 -17.13
CA PRO A 25 -11.09 -7.56 -16.02
C PRO A 25 -11.68 -8.40 -14.88
N VAL A 26 -11.46 -7.93 -13.65
CA VAL A 26 -12.05 -8.52 -12.43
C VAL A 26 -13.14 -7.58 -11.92
N LYS A 27 -14.33 -8.10 -11.69
CA LYS A 27 -15.46 -7.32 -11.16
C LYS A 27 -15.14 -6.80 -9.74
N GLY A 28 -15.53 -5.56 -9.46
CA GLY A 28 -15.38 -4.97 -8.13
C GLY A 28 -16.08 -5.79 -7.05
N GLU A 29 -17.26 -6.31 -7.32
CA GLU A 29 -18.00 -7.18 -6.41
C GLU A 29 -17.22 -8.45 -6.05
N ARG A 30 -16.49 -9.02 -7.00
CA ARG A 30 -15.68 -10.20 -6.78
C ARG A 30 -14.49 -9.89 -5.86
N VAL A 31 -13.83 -8.75 -6.08
CA VAL A 31 -12.73 -8.28 -5.20
C VAL A 31 -13.26 -8.02 -3.79
N ALA A 32 -14.38 -7.33 -3.67
CA ALA A 32 -15.02 -7.04 -2.39
C ALA A 32 -15.34 -8.32 -1.62
N GLN A 33 -15.91 -9.31 -2.28
CA GLN A 33 -16.26 -10.60 -1.68
C GLN A 33 -15.02 -11.38 -1.26
N ALA A 34 -14.02 -11.47 -2.13
CA ALA A 34 -12.79 -12.23 -1.87
C ALA A 34 -12.01 -11.68 -0.68
N GLN A 35 -11.98 -10.36 -0.52
CA GLN A 35 -11.22 -9.67 0.53
C GLN A 35 -12.09 -9.16 1.68
N GLU A 36 -13.38 -9.47 1.68
CA GLU A 36 -14.31 -9.03 2.72
C GLU A 36 -14.27 -7.51 2.94
N ILE A 37 -14.27 -6.76 1.81
CA ILE A 37 -14.27 -5.29 1.82
C ILE A 37 -15.69 -4.81 1.49
N PRO A 38 -16.25 -3.85 2.25
CA PRO A 38 -17.53 -3.25 1.89
C PRO A 38 -17.46 -2.63 0.48
N LEU A 39 -18.37 -3.04 -0.41
CA LEU A 39 -18.31 -2.66 -1.83
C LEU A 39 -18.25 -1.16 -2.05
N LYS A 40 -19.01 -0.41 -1.30
CA LYS A 40 -19.06 1.05 -1.44
C LYS A 40 -17.73 1.73 -1.10
N PHE A 41 -17.03 1.24 -0.08
CA PHE A 41 -15.67 1.69 0.23
C PHE A 41 -14.69 1.30 -0.87
N LEU A 42 -14.80 0.07 -1.36
CA LEU A 42 -13.93 -0.42 -2.42
C LEU A 42 -14.07 0.41 -3.70
N GLU A 43 -15.28 0.78 -4.10
CA GLU A 43 -15.53 1.60 -5.29
C GLU A 43 -14.77 2.92 -5.24
N ASN A 44 -14.78 3.61 -4.08
CA ASN A 44 -14.03 4.85 -3.90
C ASN A 44 -12.51 4.62 -3.99
N ILE A 45 -12.02 3.55 -3.37
CA ILE A 45 -10.60 3.17 -3.40
C ILE A 45 -10.16 2.85 -4.82
N LEU A 46 -10.94 2.07 -5.55
CA LEU A 46 -10.67 1.74 -6.95
C LEU A 46 -10.64 3.01 -7.82
N GLY A 47 -11.49 3.98 -7.54
CA GLY A 47 -11.47 5.29 -8.19
C GLY A 47 -10.15 6.02 -7.99
N ASP A 48 -9.66 6.07 -6.76
CA ASP A 48 -8.38 6.71 -6.43
C ASP A 48 -7.19 5.99 -7.08
N LEU A 49 -7.18 4.67 -7.03
CA LEU A 49 -6.13 3.86 -7.66
C LEU A 49 -6.11 4.04 -9.18
N ARG A 50 -7.28 4.14 -9.82
CA ARG A 50 -7.39 4.41 -11.24
C ARG A 50 -6.91 5.80 -11.59
N GLN A 51 -7.28 6.81 -10.81
CA GLN A 51 -6.85 8.19 -11.01
C GLN A 51 -5.33 8.32 -10.90
N ASP A 52 -4.70 7.57 -10.01
CA ASP A 52 -3.24 7.54 -9.84
C ASP A 52 -2.52 6.69 -10.91
N GLY A 53 -3.27 5.99 -11.76
CA GLY A 53 -2.72 5.21 -12.85
C GLY A 53 -2.20 3.82 -12.46
N LEU A 54 -2.54 3.31 -11.28
CA LEU A 54 -2.13 1.96 -10.84
C LEU A 54 -3.03 0.85 -11.37
N ILE A 55 -4.29 1.17 -11.63
CA ILE A 55 -5.26 0.24 -12.20
C ILE A 55 -5.98 0.88 -13.38
N ARG A 56 -6.57 0.04 -14.21
CA ARG A 56 -7.46 0.41 -15.31
C ARG A 56 -8.83 -0.23 -15.10
N SER A 57 -9.84 0.34 -15.74
CA SER A 57 -11.19 -0.18 -15.66
C SER A 57 -11.86 -0.16 -17.03
N GLN A 58 -12.83 -1.06 -17.19
CA GLN A 58 -13.69 -1.12 -18.35
C GLN A 58 -15.14 -1.24 -17.86
N ARG A 59 -16.03 -0.48 -18.47
CA ARG A 59 -17.46 -0.52 -18.17
C ARG A 59 -18.14 -1.70 -18.88
N GLY A 60 -19.32 -2.07 -18.40
CA GLY A 60 -20.21 -3.04 -19.03
C GLY A 60 -20.17 -4.42 -18.39
N VAL A 61 -20.94 -5.34 -18.99
CA VAL A 61 -21.10 -6.71 -18.49
C VAL A 61 -19.77 -7.47 -18.47
N GLU A 62 -18.93 -7.24 -19.49
CA GLU A 62 -17.59 -7.84 -19.60
C GLU A 62 -16.51 -6.96 -18.97
N GLY A 63 -16.88 -5.90 -18.27
CA GLY A 63 -15.99 -4.93 -17.66
C GLY A 63 -15.49 -5.37 -16.29
N GLY A 64 -14.68 -4.52 -15.70
CA GLY A 64 -14.07 -4.69 -14.38
C GLY A 64 -12.77 -3.93 -14.29
N TYR A 65 -11.87 -4.43 -13.47
CA TYR A 65 -10.59 -3.78 -13.13
C TYR A 65 -9.40 -4.71 -13.38
N TRP A 66 -8.26 -4.11 -13.72
CA TRP A 66 -6.97 -4.83 -13.82
C TRP A 66 -5.83 -3.88 -13.51
N LEU A 67 -4.65 -4.43 -13.18
CA LEU A 67 -3.44 -3.63 -12.95
C LEU A 67 -3.00 -2.94 -14.25
N ALA A 68 -2.62 -1.66 -14.16
CA ALA A 68 -2.14 -0.89 -15.31
C ALA A 68 -0.72 -1.28 -15.73
N ARG A 69 0.04 -1.90 -14.83
CA ARG A 69 1.42 -2.37 -15.05
C ARG A 69 1.58 -3.77 -14.45
N PRO A 70 2.63 -4.52 -14.83
CA PRO A 70 2.93 -5.81 -14.20
C PRO A 70 3.01 -5.71 -12.67
N ALA A 71 2.49 -6.71 -11.97
CA ALA A 71 2.48 -6.74 -10.51
C ALA A 71 3.88 -6.63 -9.90
N GLU A 72 4.91 -7.10 -10.60
CA GLU A 72 6.32 -7.02 -10.22
C GLU A 72 6.85 -5.58 -10.20
N GLU A 73 6.17 -4.67 -10.88
CA GLU A 73 6.56 -3.26 -11.01
C GLU A 73 5.78 -2.32 -10.10
N ILE A 74 4.84 -2.84 -9.31
CA ILE A 74 4.02 -2.04 -8.40
C ILE A 74 4.39 -2.41 -6.96
N THR A 75 4.94 -1.43 -6.24
CA THR A 75 5.33 -1.59 -4.83
C THR A 75 4.16 -1.28 -3.90
N LEU A 76 4.22 -1.80 -2.67
CA LEU A 76 3.24 -1.47 -1.64
C LEU A 76 3.24 0.03 -1.33
N ALA A 77 4.41 0.67 -1.36
CA ALA A 77 4.54 2.11 -1.16
C ALA A 77 3.73 2.91 -2.19
N GLN A 78 3.74 2.51 -3.46
CA GLN A 78 2.99 3.19 -4.51
C GLN A 78 1.48 3.12 -4.27
N VAL A 79 0.98 1.97 -3.83
CA VAL A 79 -0.44 1.79 -3.51
C VAL A 79 -0.85 2.66 -2.33
N ILE A 80 -0.04 2.68 -1.26
CA ILE A 80 -0.33 3.50 -0.08
C ILE A 80 -0.33 4.99 -0.44
N ARG A 81 0.66 5.46 -1.21
CA ARG A 81 0.71 6.86 -1.64
C ARG A 81 -0.48 7.28 -2.49
N ALA A 82 -1.00 6.37 -3.29
CA ALA A 82 -2.14 6.65 -4.16
C ALA A 82 -3.43 6.96 -3.35
N VAL A 83 -3.61 6.34 -2.19
CA VAL A 83 -4.84 6.48 -1.39
C VAL A 83 -4.68 7.33 -0.14
N ASP A 84 -3.49 7.37 0.45
CA ASP A 84 -3.22 8.08 1.72
C ASP A 84 -2.24 9.25 1.56
N GLY A 85 -1.61 9.38 0.40
CA GLY A 85 -0.56 10.37 0.19
C GLY A 85 0.81 9.96 0.74
N PRO A 86 1.72 10.92 0.96
CA PRO A 86 3.09 10.63 1.34
C PRO A 86 3.23 9.81 2.62
N LEU A 87 4.22 8.91 2.64
CA LEU A 87 4.55 8.12 3.83
C LEU A 87 5.08 9.03 4.94
N ALA A 88 4.70 8.72 6.18
CA ALA A 88 5.23 9.35 7.39
C ALA A 88 5.11 10.88 7.43
N ASN A 89 3.99 11.44 6.97
CA ASN A 89 3.75 12.87 7.19
C ASN A 89 3.42 13.15 8.67
N VAL A 90 3.77 14.34 9.12
CA VAL A 90 3.47 14.84 10.47
C VAL A 90 2.58 16.06 10.35
N ARG A 91 1.38 16.03 10.90
CA ARG A 91 0.39 17.11 10.78
C ARG A 91 0.13 17.53 9.31
N GLY A 92 0.15 16.55 8.39
CA GLY A 92 -0.03 16.79 6.95
C GLY A 92 1.21 17.37 6.25
N VAL A 93 2.32 17.56 6.96
CA VAL A 93 3.57 18.12 6.41
C VAL A 93 4.57 16.99 6.18
N ARG A 94 5.28 17.05 5.06
CA ARG A 94 6.35 16.08 4.76
C ARG A 94 7.53 16.28 5.72
N PRO A 95 8.22 15.22 6.14
CA PRO A 95 9.31 15.32 7.11
C PRO A 95 10.38 16.35 6.77
N GLU A 96 10.76 16.48 5.51
CA GLU A 96 11.78 17.45 5.08
C GLU A 96 11.37 18.91 5.25
N ASN A 97 10.07 19.17 5.34
CA ASN A 97 9.48 20.51 5.48
C ASN A 97 9.06 20.82 6.92
N LEU A 98 9.36 19.94 7.87
CA LEU A 98 9.03 20.15 9.27
C LEU A 98 9.97 21.17 9.90
N GLU A 99 9.39 22.11 10.64
CA GLU A 99 10.10 23.11 11.41
C GLU A 99 9.86 22.88 12.90
N TYR A 100 10.93 22.89 13.67
CA TYR A 100 10.91 22.75 15.12
C TYR A 100 11.78 23.84 15.75
N ALA A 101 11.50 24.16 17.00
CA ALA A 101 12.23 25.20 17.74
C ALA A 101 12.98 24.59 18.94
N GLY A 102 14.09 25.22 19.31
CA GLY A 102 14.83 24.91 20.53
C GLY A 102 15.28 23.44 20.59
N SER A 103 15.04 22.81 21.72
CA SER A 103 15.46 21.42 21.99
C SER A 103 14.75 20.39 21.12
N SER A 104 13.69 20.76 20.40
CA SER A 104 12.96 19.84 19.50
C SER A 104 13.53 19.77 18.10
N LEU A 105 14.49 20.62 17.74
CA LEU A 105 15.07 20.65 16.38
C LEU A 105 15.44 19.27 15.82
N PRO A 106 16.04 18.34 16.60
CA PRO A 106 16.42 17.02 16.08
C PRO A 106 15.24 16.10 15.68
N LEU A 107 14.00 16.42 16.08
CA LEU A 107 12.83 15.59 15.72
C LEU A 107 12.62 15.47 14.22
N ARG A 108 12.99 16.49 13.43
CA ARG A 108 12.90 16.40 11.97
C ARG A 108 13.69 15.22 11.43
N ASP A 109 14.92 15.06 11.90
CA ASP A 109 15.80 13.98 11.46
C ASP A 109 15.25 12.61 11.89
N VAL A 110 14.62 12.53 13.07
CA VAL A 110 13.94 11.31 13.52
C VAL A 110 12.83 10.91 12.55
N TRP A 111 11.99 11.87 12.14
CA TRP A 111 10.90 11.58 11.19
C TRP A 111 11.40 11.22 9.80
N ILE A 112 12.51 11.82 9.37
CA ILE A 112 13.19 11.42 8.11
C ILE A 112 13.68 9.97 8.22
N ALA A 113 14.29 9.58 9.33
CA ALA A 113 14.76 8.23 9.58
C ALA A 113 13.59 7.22 9.62
N VAL A 114 12.47 7.56 10.27
CA VAL A 114 11.27 6.72 10.27
C VAL A 114 10.76 6.50 8.85
N ARG A 115 10.67 7.56 8.05
CA ARG A 115 10.27 7.42 6.64
C ARG A 115 11.23 6.53 5.85
N ALA A 116 12.51 6.69 6.06
CA ALA A 116 13.53 5.85 5.40
C ALA A 116 13.34 4.37 5.78
N SER A 117 13.06 4.07 7.04
CA SER A 117 12.78 2.71 7.53
C SER A 117 11.53 2.12 6.90
N LEU A 118 10.45 2.91 6.77
CA LEU A 118 9.24 2.48 6.08
C LEU A 118 9.52 2.15 4.61
N ARG A 119 10.33 2.97 3.93
CA ARG A 119 10.71 2.76 2.53
C ARG A 119 11.50 1.47 2.33
N LEU A 120 12.36 1.10 3.26
CA LEU A 120 13.13 -0.14 3.18
C LEU A 120 12.24 -1.38 3.00
N VAL A 121 11.05 -1.36 3.57
CA VAL A 121 10.09 -2.45 3.43
C VAL A 121 9.12 -2.17 2.28
N LEU A 122 8.44 -1.03 2.31
CA LEU A 122 7.29 -0.77 1.44
C LEU A 122 7.66 -0.51 -0.02
N GLU A 123 8.88 -0.05 -0.31
CA GLU A 123 9.36 0.15 -1.68
C GLU A 123 10.02 -1.11 -2.26
N GLU A 124 10.41 -2.06 -1.43
CA GLU A 124 10.98 -3.32 -1.88
C GLU A 124 9.91 -4.35 -2.20
N VAL A 125 8.86 -4.44 -1.39
CA VAL A 125 7.80 -5.43 -1.56
C VAL A 125 6.87 -5.03 -2.71
N THR A 126 6.69 -5.93 -3.66
CA THR A 126 5.77 -5.75 -4.80
C THR A 126 4.45 -6.47 -4.60
N LEU A 127 3.45 -6.13 -5.40
CA LEU A 127 2.18 -6.86 -5.43
C LEU A 127 2.39 -8.33 -5.83
N ALA A 128 3.34 -8.59 -6.73
CA ALA A 128 3.68 -9.95 -7.13
C ALA A 128 4.25 -10.77 -5.98
N ASP A 129 5.10 -10.18 -5.15
CA ASP A 129 5.66 -10.84 -3.97
C ASP A 129 4.56 -11.31 -3.01
N VAL A 130 3.60 -10.43 -2.74
CA VAL A 130 2.48 -10.74 -1.83
C VAL A 130 1.55 -11.78 -2.46
N ALA A 131 1.14 -11.58 -3.70
CA ALA A 131 0.23 -12.49 -4.40
C ALA A 131 0.84 -13.88 -4.58
N GLY A 132 2.16 -13.96 -4.79
CA GLY A 132 2.90 -15.20 -4.95
C GLY A 132 3.33 -15.86 -3.64
N GLY A 133 3.16 -15.19 -2.51
CA GLY A 133 3.60 -15.71 -1.21
C GLY A 133 5.11 -15.81 -1.04
N LYS A 134 5.88 -15.03 -1.79
CA LYS A 134 7.35 -15.03 -1.79
C LYS A 134 7.88 -13.65 -1.43
N LEU A 135 7.89 -13.34 -0.16
CA LEU A 135 8.37 -12.05 0.33
C LEU A 135 9.89 -11.93 0.22
N PRO A 136 10.42 -10.70 0.00
CA PRO A 136 11.87 -10.45 -0.05
C PRO A 136 12.60 -10.80 1.24
N ALA A 137 13.91 -11.02 1.15
CA ALA A 137 14.76 -11.34 2.29
C ALA A 137 14.65 -10.30 3.41
N THR A 138 14.59 -9.02 3.08
CA THR A 138 14.42 -7.93 4.05
C THR A 138 13.23 -8.17 4.98
N VAL A 139 12.08 -8.56 4.42
CA VAL A 139 10.88 -8.86 5.23
C VAL A 139 11.07 -10.15 6.02
N ARG A 140 11.56 -11.21 5.35
CA ARG A 140 11.76 -12.51 6.01
C ARG A 140 12.70 -12.41 7.19
N ASP A 141 13.78 -11.66 7.05
CA ASP A 141 14.77 -11.49 8.13
C ASP A 141 14.20 -10.70 9.31
N LEU A 142 13.42 -9.66 9.03
CA LEU A 142 12.76 -8.88 10.09
C LEU A 142 11.74 -9.70 10.87
N VAL A 143 10.91 -10.50 10.18
CA VAL A 143 9.88 -11.31 10.86
C VAL A 143 10.45 -12.60 11.47
N ALA A 144 11.68 -12.97 11.15
CA ALA A 144 12.38 -14.08 11.79
C ALA A 144 12.81 -13.74 13.24
N ASP A 145 12.92 -12.45 13.56
CA ASP A 145 13.23 -12.01 14.92
C ASP A 145 11.99 -12.16 15.80
N PRO A 146 12.03 -12.96 16.90
CA PRO A 146 10.91 -13.11 17.81
C PRO A 146 10.44 -11.78 18.43
N GLU A 147 11.35 -10.82 18.63
CA GLU A 147 11.01 -9.50 19.16
C GLU A 147 10.07 -8.71 18.25
N ALA A 148 10.10 -8.98 16.93
CA ALA A 148 9.19 -8.32 15.98
C ALA A 148 7.71 -8.67 16.24
N TRP A 149 7.46 -9.81 16.90
CA TRP A 149 6.12 -10.30 17.21
C TRP A 149 5.66 -9.95 18.63
N ALA A 150 6.57 -9.51 19.46
CA ALA A 150 6.27 -9.21 20.86
C ALA A 150 5.55 -7.85 20.95
N PRO A 151 4.37 -7.79 21.59
CA PRO A 151 3.74 -6.51 21.89
C PRO A 151 4.55 -5.80 22.97
N HIS A 152 5.01 -4.60 22.71
CA HIS A 152 5.60 -3.74 23.71
C HIS A 152 4.51 -2.91 24.38
N PRO A 153 4.54 -2.75 25.74
CA PRO A 153 3.58 -1.95 26.46
C PRO A 153 3.67 -0.45 26.13
#